data_17b24d3d32e459098c2c4fdf6fc08228
#
_entry.id   17b24d3d32e459098c2c4fdf6fc08228
#
_cell.length_a   1.000
_cell.length_b   1.000
_cell.length_c   1.000
_cell.angle_alpha   90.00
_cell.angle_beta   90.00
_cell.angle_gamma   90.00
#
_symmetry.space_group_name_H-M   'P 1'
#
loop_
_entity.id
_entity.type
_entity.pdbx_description
1 polymer ?
#
loop_
_entity_poly.entity_id
_entity_poly.type
_entity_poly.pdbx_seq_one_letter_code
_entity_poly.pdbx_strand_id
1 'polypeptide(L)'
;SYRVCGNREFAATLDQLFGAMPGAMDRQSIGDLLSDMHDDGGEEAVEDMKSAAADNEVVKLVNKVIIDAYQQGASDIHVEPYPGKGKTEIRFRKDGLLQPYISVPHGYRNAIAARIKIMCDLDISERRKPQDGKIKFRKFGPLDIELRVATIPVQGGVEDVVMRILAAGEPIPLDKLGLTAHNLPRLKAAVEKPY
;
A
#
# COMPACT_ATOMS: atom_id res chain seq x y z
N SER A 1 11.98 -25.36 31.30
CA SER A 1 11.20 -24.38 32.06
C SER A 1 10.85 -23.21 31.15
N TYR A 2 9.58 -22.91 31.00
CA TYR A 2 9.10 -21.75 30.23
C TYR A 2 9.18 -20.52 31.16
N ARG A 3 9.74 -19.41 30.62
CA ARG A 3 9.70 -18.11 31.29
C ARG A 3 8.67 -17.21 30.59
N VAL A 4 7.80 -16.58 31.33
CA VAL A 4 6.90 -15.54 30.83
C VAL A 4 7.70 -14.25 30.81
N CYS A 5 7.82 -13.63 29.62
CA CYS A 5 8.46 -12.32 29.45
C CYS A 5 7.39 -11.25 29.16
N GLY A 6 7.66 -10.01 29.55
CA GLY A 6 6.81 -8.87 29.23
C GLY A 6 6.91 -8.50 27.74
N ASN A 7 5.89 -7.82 27.20
CA ASN A 7 5.86 -7.42 25.78
C ASN A 7 7.11 -6.63 25.33
N ARG A 8 7.74 -5.84 26.23
CA ARG A 8 8.98 -5.11 25.93
C ARG A 8 10.19 -6.03 25.84
N GLU A 9 10.30 -7.02 26.74
CA GLU A 9 11.38 -8.01 26.73
C GLU A 9 11.25 -8.95 25.52
N PHE A 10 10.01 -9.31 25.15
CA PHE A 10 9.73 -10.12 23.97
C PHE A 10 10.14 -9.38 22.69
N ALA A 11 9.77 -8.09 22.54
CA ALA A 11 10.16 -7.27 21.40
C ALA A 11 11.69 -7.12 21.30
N ALA A 12 12.36 -6.81 22.41
CA ALA A 12 13.83 -6.68 22.46
C ALA A 12 14.54 -8.00 22.10
N THR A 13 13.99 -9.13 22.52
CA THR A 13 14.54 -10.46 22.22
C THR A 13 14.34 -10.83 20.74
N LEU A 14 13.20 -10.46 20.15
CA LEU A 14 12.95 -10.62 18.71
C LEU A 14 13.92 -9.78 17.89
N ASP A 15 14.13 -8.52 18.26
CA ASP A 15 15.10 -7.64 17.59
C ASP A 15 16.53 -8.17 17.68
N GLN A 16 16.87 -8.82 18.79
CA GLN A 16 18.20 -9.38 19.02
C GLN A 16 18.44 -10.69 18.26
N LEU A 17 17.40 -11.52 18.08
CA LEU A 17 17.51 -12.84 17.44
C LEU A 17 17.30 -12.79 15.93
N PHE A 18 16.49 -11.87 15.45
CA PHE A 18 16.09 -11.81 14.03
C PHE A 18 16.56 -10.55 13.30
N GLY A 19 17.30 -9.67 14.01
CA GLY A 19 17.67 -8.35 13.51
C GLY A 19 16.47 -7.40 13.52
N ALA A 20 16.70 -6.10 13.52
CA ALA A 20 15.65 -5.12 13.37
C ALA A 20 14.85 -5.44 12.11
N MET A 21 13.57 -5.77 12.24
CA MET A 21 12.71 -6.01 11.08
C MET A 21 12.83 -4.81 10.12
N PRO A 22 13.11 -5.05 8.81
CA PRO A 22 13.07 -3.97 7.83
C PRO A 22 11.67 -3.36 7.84
N GLY A 23 11.52 -2.17 8.36
CA GLY A 23 10.23 -1.48 8.54
C GLY A 23 10.09 -0.72 9.86
N ALA A 24 10.88 -1.02 10.90
CA ALA A 24 10.84 -0.28 12.15
C ALA A 24 11.51 1.11 12.03
N MET A 25 12.49 1.24 11.14
CA MET A 25 13.25 2.48 10.96
C MET A 25 12.47 3.57 10.20
N ASP A 26 11.38 3.19 9.52
CA ASP A 26 10.67 4.05 8.57
C ASP A 26 9.34 4.62 9.12
N ARG A 27 8.87 4.13 10.28
CA ARG A 27 7.67 4.69 10.93
C ARG A 27 7.90 6.12 11.43
N GLN A 28 9.15 6.44 11.79
CA GLN A 28 9.53 7.79 12.24
C GLN A 28 9.46 8.79 11.08
N SER A 29 9.89 8.40 9.86
CA SER A 29 9.84 9.26 8.68
C SER A 29 8.41 9.51 8.14
N ILE A 30 7.47 8.58 8.38
CA ILE A 30 6.06 8.78 8.04
C ILE A 30 5.37 9.66 9.08
N GLY A 31 5.71 9.52 10.36
CA GLY A 31 5.25 10.43 11.41
C GLY A 31 5.66 11.87 11.13
N ASP A 32 6.88 12.08 10.65
CA ASP A 32 7.37 13.40 10.25
C ASP A 32 6.62 13.94 9.02
N LEU A 33 6.39 13.11 7.99
CA LEU A 33 5.58 13.49 6.83
C LEU A 33 4.14 13.85 7.20
N LEU A 34 3.55 13.17 8.18
CA LEU A 34 2.19 13.47 8.67
C LEU A 34 2.15 14.69 9.57
N SER A 35 3.20 15.00 10.31
CA SER A 35 3.26 16.20 11.15
C SER A 35 3.35 17.47 10.31
N ASP A 36 3.92 17.38 9.10
CA ASP A 36 3.97 18.47 8.13
C ASP A 36 2.64 18.64 7.38
N MET A 37 1.77 17.61 7.37
CA MET A 37 0.41 17.66 6.84
C MET A 37 -0.56 18.28 7.86
N HIS A 38 -0.59 19.62 7.94
CA HIS A 38 -1.50 20.32 8.83
C HIS A 38 -2.95 20.31 8.32
N ASP A 39 -3.87 20.05 9.26
CA ASP A 39 -5.33 20.16 9.07
C ASP A 39 -5.75 21.65 9.21
N ASP A 40 -5.20 22.53 8.38
CA ASP A 40 -5.49 23.96 8.42
C ASP A 40 -6.55 24.30 7.35
N GLY A 41 -7.81 24.24 7.79
CA GLY A 41 -8.96 24.73 7.04
C GLY A 41 -9.14 26.23 7.25
N GLY A 42 -8.30 27.08 6.67
CA GLY A 42 -8.45 28.52 6.81
C GLY A 42 -7.56 29.37 5.89
N GLU A 43 -8.23 30.03 4.97
CA GLU A 43 -7.92 31.31 4.32
C GLU A 43 -7.02 31.34 3.07
N GLU A 44 -7.70 31.74 1.99
CA GLU A 44 -7.26 32.08 0.64
C GLU A 44 -6.26 33.25 0.63
N ALA A 45 -4.99 32.99 0.48
CA ALA A 45 -4.01 33.98 -0.07
C ALA A 45 -2.54 33.52 -0.15
N VAL A 46 -2.22 32.22 -0.09
CA VAL A 46 -0.86 31.71 -0.35
C VAL A 46 -0.94 30.38 -1.13
N GLU A 47 -1.88 30.29 -2.08
CA GLU A 47 -2.28 29.02 -2.69
C GLU A 47 -1.21 28.36 -3.56
N ASP A 48 -0.42 29.11 -4.33
CA ASP A 48 0.49 28.49 -5.30
C ASP A 48 1.73 27.83 -4.68
N MET A 49 2.29 28.38 -3.63
CA MET A 49 3.45 27.76 -2.96
C MET A 49 3.07 26.65 -2.00
N LYS A 50 1.93 26.78 -1.31
CA LYS A 50 1.38 25.70 -0.45
C LYS A 50 0.87 24.53 -1.30
N SER A 51 0.27 24.79 -2.46
CA SER A 51 -0.18 23.77 -3.40
C SER A 51 0.98 22.92 -3.92
N ALA A 52 2.07 23.52 -4.37
CA ALA A 52 3.25 22.80 -4.86
C ALA A 52 3.97 22.00 -3.76
N ALA A 53 4.00 22.50 -2.51
CA ALA A 53 4.55 21.76 -1.38
C ALA A 53 3.65 20.57 -0.99
N ALA A 54 2.34 20.78 -0.91
CA ALA A 54 1.35 19.73 -0.62
C ALA A 54 1.35 18.64 -1.71
N ASP A 55 1.47 19.01 -2.98
CA ASP A 55 1.61 18.06 -4.09
C ASP A 55 2.87 17.20 -3.95
N ASN A 56 3.97 17.80 -3.51
CA ASN A 56 5.23 17.09 -3.29
C ASN A 56 5.14 16.10 -2.11
N GLU A 57 4.43 16.48 -1.04
CA GLU A 57 4.17 15.62 0.11
C GLU A 57 3.28 14.43 -0.25
N VAL A 58 2.21 14.67 -1.02
CA VAL A 58 1.34 13.60 -1.50
C VAL A 58 2.08 12.63 -2.40
N VAL A 59 2.95 13.14 -3.29
CA VAL A 59 3.80 12.29 -4.13
C VAL A 59 4.71 11.40 -3.29
N LYS A 60 5.38 11.97 -2.28
CA LYS A 60 6.24 11.22 -1.37
C LYS A 60 5.45 10.19 -0.57
N LEU A 61 4.28 10.58 -0.05
CA LEU A 61 3.41 9.70 0.72
C LEU A 61 2.96 8.49 -0.10
N VAL A 62 2.40 8.71 -1.31
CA VAL A 62 1.92 7.61 -2.15
C VAL A 62 3.05 6.66 -2.53
N ASN A 63 4.21 7.19 -2.91
CA ASN A 63 5.38 6.38 -3.23
C ASN A 63 5.84 5.56 -2.00
N LYS A 64 5.86 6.18 -0.82
CA LYS A 64 6.25 5.52 0.43
C LYS A 64 5.27 4.42 0.81
N VAL A 65 3.96 4.67 0.70
CA VAL A 65 2.91 3.65 0.94
C VAL A 65 3.13 2.41 0.07
N ILE A 66 3.44 2.60 -1.21
CA ILE A 66 3.68 1.48 -2.13
C ILE A 66 4.96 0.72 -1.76
N ILE A 67 6.04 1.44 -1.45
CA ILE A 67 7.31 0.83 -1.05
C ILE A 67 7.14 0.01 0.23
N ASP A 68 6.49 0.58 1.23
CA ASP A 68 6.30 -0.08 2.53
C ASP A 68 5.36 -1.29 2.43
N ALA A 69 4.30 -1.19 1.61
CA ALA A 69 3.43 -2.32 1.36
C ALA A 69 4.19 -3.50 0.75
N TYR A 70 5.05 -3.22 -0.25
CA TYR A 70 5.89 -4.24 -0.87
C TYR A 70 6.88 -4.85 0.12
N GLN A 71 7.60 -4.01 0.88
CA GLN A 71 8.58 -4.47 1.87
C GLN A 71 7.95 -5.31 2.98
N GLN A 72 6.70 -5.00 3.34
CA GLN A 72 5.95 -5.73 4.36
C GLN A 72 5.23 -6.97 3.81
N GLY A 73 5.39 -7.31 2.53
CA GLY A 73 4.75 -8.47 1.90
C GLY A 73 3.24 -8.36 1.75
N ALA A 74 2.73 -7.13 1.63
CA ALA A 74 1.31 -6.92 1.39
C ALA A 74 0.92 -7.35 -0.03
N SER A 75 -0.26 -7.95 -0.18
CA SER A 75 -0.84 -8.28 -1.48
C SER A 75 -1.64 -7.12 -2.07
N ASP A 76 -2.34 -6.36 -1.23
CA ASP A 76 -3.20 -5.27 -1.65
C ASP A 76 -3.03 -4.06 -0.70
N ILE A 77 -3.18 -2.87 -1.27
CA ILE A 77 -3.24 -1.59 -0.57
C ILE A 77 -4.64 -1.02 -0.77
N HIS A 78 -5.29 -0.66 0.32
CA HIS A 78 -6.60 -0.03 0.33
C HIS A 78 -6.47 1.41 0.82
N VAL A 79 -6.98 2.36 0.06
CA VAL A 79 -7.11 3.78 0.42
C VAL A 79 -8.58 4.09 0.53
N GLU A 80 -9.08 4.31 1.73
CA GLU A 80 -10.50 4.38 2.06
C GLU A 80 -10.83 5.71 2.73
N PRO A 81 -11.29 6.71 1.97
CA PRO A 81 -11.71 7.99 2.53
C PRO A 81 -13.08 7.88 3.18
N TYR A 82 -13.20 8.34 4.43
CA TYR A 82 -14.50 8.45 5.08
C TYR A 82 -15.22 9.74 4.67
N PRO A 83 -16.56 9.70 4.57
CA PRO A 83 -17.36 10.88 4.20
C PRO A 83 -17.24 12.00 5.22
N GLY A 84 -17.53 13.25 4.79
CA GLY A 84 -17.45 14.44 5.62
C GLY A 84 -16.01 14.80 5.99
N LYS A 85 -15.78 15.12 7.26
CA LYS A 85 -14.45 15.43 7.83
C LYS A 85 -13.71 14.18 8.35
N GLY A 86 -14.16 13.00 7.99
CA GLY A 86 -13.49 11.75 8.35
C GLY A 86 -12.11 11.62 7.70
N LYS A 87 -11.18 10.98 8.41
CA LYS A 87 -9.83 10.69 7.89
C LYS A 87 -9.90 9.70 6.73
N THR A 88 -8.84 9.64 5.95
CA THR A 88 -8.62 8.58 4.96
C THR A 88 -7.78 7.49 5.60
N GLU A 89 -8.32 6.29 5.70
CA GLU A 89 -7.59 5.13 6.21
C GLU A 89 -6.83 4.44 5.07
N ILE A 90 -5.55 4.18 5.29
CA ILE A 90 -4.74 3.34 4.39
C ILE A 90 -4.49 2.03 5.12
N ARG A 91 -4.89 0.93 4.48
CA ARG A 91 -4.78 -0.42 5.04
C ARG A 91 -4.04 -1.34 4.08
N PHE A 92 -3.27 -2.27 4.62
CA PHE A 92 -2.57 -3.30 3.86
C PHE A 92 -3.25 -4.66 4.06
N ARG A 93 -3.40 -5.42 2.98
CA ARG A 93 -3.79 -6.82 3.08
C ARG A 93 -2.55 -7.69 3.16
N LYS A 94 -2.40 -8.42 4.26
CA LYS A 94 -1.33 -9.39 4.48
C LYS A 94 -1.94 -10.72 4.88
N ASP A 95 -1.56 -11.80 4.23
CA ASP A 95 -2.08 -13.14 4.50
C ASP A 95 -3.62 -13.20 4.55
N GLY A 96 -4.27 -12.47 3.65
CA GLY A 96 -5.72 -12.37 3.55
C GLY A 96 -6.39 -11.38 4.51
N LEU A 97 -5.69 -10.87 5.53
CA LEU A 97 -6.23 -9.97 6.54
C LEU A 97 -5.88 -8.51 6.24
N LEU A 98 -6.89 -7.63 6.33
CA LEU A 98 -6.68 -6.19 6.27
C LEU A 98 -6.19 -5.65 7.62
N GLN A 99 -5.04 -4.98 7.59
CA GLN A 99 -4.42 -4.37 8.74
C GLN A 99 -4.30 -2.85 8.53
N PRO A 100 -4.60 -2.02 9.52
CA PRO A 100 -4.41 -0.58 9.42
C PRO A 100 -2.93 -0.26 9.28
N TYR A 101 -2.61 0.65 8.38
CA TYR A 101 -1.26 1.15 8.19
C TYR A 101 -1.12 2.58 8.68
N ILE A 102 -1.92 3.50 8.14
CA ILE A 102 -1.84 4.93 8.46
C ILE A 102 -3.19 5.62 8.20
N SER A 103 -3.48 6.66 8.98
CA SER A 103 -4.64 7.56 8.78
C SER A 103 -4.15 8.91 8.32
N VAL A 104 -4.72 9.42 7.22
CA VAL A 104 -4.36 10.69 6.60
C VAL A 104 -5.48 11.71 6.80
N PRO A 105 -5.20 13.01 7.05
CA PRO A 105 -6.21 14.04 7.16
C PRO A 105 -7.12 14.12 5.93
N HIS A 106 -8.40 14.48 6.13
CA HIS A 106 -9.43 14.50 5.09
C HIS A 106 -9.10 15.43 3.91
N GLY A 107 -8.34 16.50 4.12
CA GLY A 107 -7.95 17.46 3.08
C GLY A 107 -7.14 16.83 1.94
N TYR A 108 -6.41 15.74 2.21
CA TYR A 108 -5.53 15.10 1.24
C TYR A 108 -6.18 13.98 0.43
N ARG A 109 -7.41 13.56 0.77
CA ARG A 109 -8.09 12.42 0.14
C ARG A 109 -8.20 12.52 -1.38
N ASN A 110 -8.58 13.71 -1.90
CA ASN A 110 -8.72 13.94 -3.33
C ASN A 110 -7.36 13.99 -4.03
N ALA A 111 -6.35 14.57 -3.39
CA ALA A 111 -5.00 14.66 -3.93
C ALA A 111 -4.34 13.26 -4.01
N ILE A 112 -4.55 12.40 -3.02
CA ILE A 112 -4.07 11.01 -3.05
C ILE A 112 -4.71 10.23 -4.20
N ALA A 113 -6.04 10.31 -4.35
CA ALA A 113 -6.75 9.64 -5.44
C ALA A 113 -6.31 10.18 -6.81
N ALA A 114 -6.19 11.50 -6.95
CA ALA A 114 -5.70 12.15 -8.18
C ALA A 114 -4.27 11.69 -8.51
N ARG A 115 -3.37 11.67 -7.53
CA ARG A 115 -1.99 11.19 -7.72
C ARG A 115 -1.95 9.75 -8.22
N ILE A 116 -2.73 8.86 -7.64
CA ILE A 116 -2.80 7.45 -8.06
C ILE A 116 -3.37 7.36 -9.48
N LYS A 117 -4.40 8.13 -9.82
CA LYS A 117 -4.96 8.20 -11.19
C LYS A 117 -3.92 8.67 -12.21
N ILE A 118 -3.13 9.69 -11.89
CA ILE A 118 -2.02 10.16 -12.74
C ILE A 118 -1.01 9.04 -12.99
N MET A 119 -0.66 8.27 -11.96
CA MET A 119 0.29 7.16 -12.10
C MET A 119 -0.24 6.01 -12.98
N CYS A 120 -1.56 5.94 -13.19
CA CYS A 120 -2.25 4.93 -13.99
C CYS A 120 -2.71 5.44 -15.36
N ASP A 121 -2.47 6.72 -15.69
CA ASP A 121 -3.02 7.38 -16.88
C ASP A 121 -4.57 7.36 -16.93
N LEU A 122 -5.24 7.48 -15.74
CA LEU A 122 -6.70 7.52 -15.61
C LEU A 122 -7.22 8.96 -15.64
N ASP A 123 -8.52 9.13 -15.91
CA ASP A 123 -9.19 10.42 -15.90
C ASP A 123 -9.38 10.95 -14.47
N ILE A 124 -8.72 12.05 -14.13
CA ILE A 124 -8.76 12.68 -12.81
C ILE A 124 -10.10 13.38 -12.57
N SER A 125 -10.73 13.87 -13.64
CA SER A 125 -11.97 14.65 -13.56
C SER A 125 -13.20 13.77 -13.36
N GLU A 126 -13.19 12.52 -13.86
CA GLU A 126 -14.28 11.57 -13.67
C GLU A 126 -14.18 10.87 -12.31
N ARG A 127 -15.14 11.15 -11.42
CA ARG A 127 -15.19 10.60 -10.05
C ARG A 127 -16.47 9.81 -9.77
N ARG A 128 -17.34 9.68 -10.78
CA ARG A 128 -18.66 9.05 -10.64
C ARG A 128 -18.70 7.64 -11.17
N LYS A 129 -17.66 7.24 -11.91
CA LYS A 129 -17.56 5.92 -12.53
C LYS A 129 -16.31 5.20 -12.03
N PRO A 130 -16.39 3.88 -11.80
CA PRO A 130 -15.20 3.08 -11.54
C PRO A 130 -14.22 3.18 -12.70
N GLN A 131 -12.94 3.19 -12.39
CA GLN A 131 -11.86 3.15 -13.38
C GLN A 131 -10.82 2.12 -12.96
N ASP A 132 -10.24 1.45 -13.94
CA ASP A 132 -9.19 0.44 -13.77
C ASP A 132 -7.93 0.86 -14.52
N GLY A 133 -6.77 0.63 -13.91
CA GLY A 133 -5.49 0.96 -14.51
C GLY A 133 -4.35 0.14 -13.97
N LYS A 134 -3.14 0.47 -14.45
CA LYS A 134 -1.91 -0.19 -14.03
C LYS A 134 -0.82 0.83 -13.76
N ILE A 135 -0.08 0.63 -12.69
CA ILE A 135 1.12 1.40 -12.36
C ILE A 135 2.35 0.52 -12.64
N LYS A 136 3.23 0.98 -13.53
CA LYS A 136 4.61 0.47 -13.62
C LYS A 136 5.47 1.28 -12.67
N PHE A 137 5.64 0.80 -11.44
CA PHE A 137 6.20 1.61 -10.36
C PHE A 137 7.67 2.01 -10.58
N ARG A 138 8.40 1.31 -11.44
CA ARG A 138 9.76 1.67 -11.86
C ARG A 138 9.89 3.11 -12.36
N LYS A 139 8.80 3.70 -12.88
CA LYS A 139 8.77 5.11 -13.32
C LYS A 139 8.75 6.11 -12.17
N PHE A 140 8.34 5.70 -10.98
CA PHE A 140 8.05 6.56 -9.83
C PHE A 140 8.90 6.27 -8.60
N GLY A 141 9.55 5.09 -8.56
CA GLY A 141 10.32 4.63 -7.42
C GLY A 141 11.33 3.54 -7.76
N PRO A 142 12.07 3.05 -6.76
CA PRO A 142 13.18 2.13 -6.97
C PRO A 142 12.76 0.68 -7.25
N LEU A 143 11.49 0.33 -7.04
CA LEU A 143 11.02 -1.05 -7.15
C LEU A 143 10.55 -1.37 -8.56
N ASP A 144 10.92 -2.54 -9.06
CA ASP A 144 10.44 -3.07 -10.34
C ASP A 144 9.21 -3.95 -10.11
N ILE A 145 8.08 -3.29 -9.87
CA ILE A 145 6.80 -3.92 -9.63
C ILE A 145 5.71 -3.28 -10.48
N GLU A 146 4.69 -4.04 -10.81
CA GLU A 146 3.45 -3.56 -11.42
C GLU A 146 2.33 -3.61 -10.37
N LEU A 147 1.48 -2.59 -10.33
CA LEU A 147 0.26 -2.62 -9.53
C LEU A 147 -0.95 -2.55 -10.46
N ARG A 148 -1.96 -3.36 -10.17
CA ARG A 148 -3.30 -3.17 -10.73
C ARG A 148 -4.09 -2.29 -9.79
N VAL A 149 -4.72 -1.27 -10.34
CA VAL A 149 -5.44 -0.24 -9.58
C VAL A 149 -6.89 -0.22 -10.02
N ALA A 150 -7.79 -0.16 -9.05
CA ALA A 150 -9.21 0.12 -9.25
C ALA A 150 -9.59 1.32 -8.40
N THR A 151 -10.28 2.29 -8.99
CA THR A 151 -10.92 3.40 -8.26
C THR A 151 -12.42 3.18 -8.28
N ILE A 152 -13.06 3.32 -7.13
CA ILE A 152 -14.48 3.01 -6.94
C ILE A 152 -15.15 4.22 -6.26
N PRO A 153 -16.12 4.87 -6.95
CA PRO A 153 -16.88 5.94 -6.32
C PRO A 153 -17.65 5.45 -5.09
N VAL A 154 -17.58 6.21 -4.01
CA VAL A 154 -18.31 5.93 -2.78
C VAL A 154 -19.14 7.13 -2.34
N GLN A 155 -19.93 6.98 -1.29
CA GLN A 155 -20.80 8.03 -0.77
C GLN A 155 -20.00 9.29 -0.38
N GLY A 156 -20.52 10.46 -0.72
CA GLY A 156 -19.89 11.75 -0.41
C GLY A 156 -18.98 12.31 -1.51
N GLY A 157 -19.02 11.72 -2.73
CA GLY A 157 -18.26 12.22 -3.89
C GLY A 157 -16.75 11.98 -3.80
N VAL A 158 -16.36 11.00 -3.01
CA VAL A 158 -14.99 10.52 -2.87
C VAL A 158 -14.82 9.14 -3.50
N GLU A 159 -13.60 8.67 -3.63
CA GLU A 159 -13.29 7.40 -4.29
C GLU A 159 -12.42 6.53 -3.39
N ASP A 160 -12.82 5.28 -3.19
CA ASP A 160 -11.94 4.24 -2.68
C ASP A 160 -10.95 3.84 -3.76
N VAL A 161 -9.72 3.57 -3.36
CA VAL A 161 -8.70 3.06 -4.28
C VAL A 161 -8.13 1.75 -3.74
N VAL A 162 -8.13 0.73 -4.59
CA VAL A 162 -7.52 -0.56 -4.29
C VAL A 162 -6.38 -0.80 -5.27
N MET A 163 -5.21 -1.09 -4.74
CA MET A 163 -4.02 -1.39 -5.54
C MET A 163 -3.53 -2.79 -5.19
N ARG A 164 -3.54 -3.70 -6.14
CA ARG A 164 -2.93 -5.03 -6.00
C ARG A 164 -1.50 -5.03 -6.47
N ILE A 165 -0.59 -5.46 -5.64
CA ILE A 165 0.82 -5.58 -5.97
C ILE A 165 1.04 -6.87 -6.76
N LEU A 166 1.53 -6.72 -7.98
CA LEU A 166 2.00 -7.83 -8.79
C LEU A 166 3.53 -7.86 -8.67
N ALA A 167 4.03 -8.72 -7.82
CA ALA A 167 5.48 -8.91 -7.75
C ALA A 167 5.95 -9.48 -9.09
N ALA A 168 6.96 -8.84 -9.69
CA ALA A 168 7.69 -9.39 -10.81
C ALA A 168 8.55 -10.56 -10.29
N GLY A 169 7.91 -11.68 -9.97
CA GLY A 169 8.57 -12.90 -9.52
C GLY A 169 8.40 -13.99 -10.56
N GLU A 170 9.47 -14.72 -10.84
CA GLU A 170 9.32 -15.97 -11.57
C GLU A 170 8.36 -16.89 -10.80
N PRO A 171 7.45 -17.60 -11.50
CA PRO A 171 6.59 -18.58 -10.85
C PRO A 171 7.42 -19.56 -10.04
N ILE A 172 6.96 -19.88 -8.84
CA ILE A 172 7.62 -20.89 -8.00
C ILE A 172 7.67 -22.22 -8.77
N PRO A 173 8.85 -22.80 -9.04
CA PRO A 173 8.94 -24.09 -9.69
C PRO A 173 8.15 -25.16 -8.95
N LEU A 174 7.52 -26.08 -9.67
CA LEU A 174 6.69 -27.15 -9.08
C LEU A 174 7.42 -27.94 -7.98
N ASP A 175 8.73 -28.15 -8.16
CA ASP A 175 9.57 -28.88 -7.19
C ASP A 175 9.75 -28.11 -5.87
N LYS A 176 9.53 -26.79 -5.85
CA LYS A 176 9.62 -25.91 -4.68
C LYS A 176 8.28 -25.60 -4.02
N LEU A 177 7.17 -26.13 -4.52
CA LEU A 177 5.84 -25.92 -3.97
C LEU A 177 5.58 -26.67 -2.64
N GLY A 178 6.57 -27.40 -2.11
CA GLY A 178 6.42 -28.16 -0.87
C GLY A 178 5.55 -29.42 -0.98
N LEU A 179 5.34 -29.92 -2.20
CA LEU A 179 4.64 -31.18 -2.42
C LEU A 179 5.48 -32.37 -1.94
N THR A 180 4.79 -33.36 -1.38
CA THR A 180 5.46 -34.62 -1.00
C THR A 180 6.00 -35.35 -2.22
N ALA A 181 7.04 -36.19 -2.04
CA ALA A 181 7.62 -37.01 -3.10
C ALA A 181 6.59 -37.92 -3.82
N HIS A 182 5.48 -38.25 -3.14
CA HIS A 182 4.38 -39.01 -3.71
C HIS A 182 3.47 -38.16 -4.60
N ASN A 183 3.18 -36.92 -4.20
CA ASN A 183 2.19 -36.06 -4.87
C ASN A 183 2.79 -35.29 -6.07
N LEU A 184 4.06 -34.94 -6.03
CA LEU A 184 4.71 -34.19 -7.08
C LEU A 184 4.63 -34.89 -8.47
N PRO A 185 4.99 -36.19 -8.62
CA PRO A 185 4.89 -36.87 -9.92
C PRO A 185 3.45 -37.00 -10.40
N ARG A 186 2.49 -37.17 -9.46
CA ARG A 186 1.07 -37.26 -9.81
C ARG A 186 0.53 -35.93 -10.34
N LEU A 187 0.94 -34.81 -9.73
CA LEU A 187 0.59 -33.47 -10.23
C LEU A 187 1.19 -33.22 -11.60
N LYS A 188 2.50 -33.53 -11.80
CA LYS A 188 3.16 -33.39 -13.10
C LYS A 188 2.43 -34.19 -14.18
N ALA A 189 2.13 -35.43 -13.93
CA ALA A 189 1.39 -36.28 -14.86
C ALA A 189 -0.04 -35.79 -15.14
N ALA A 190 -0.68 -35.11 -14.18
CA ALA A 190 -2.01 -34.52 -14.38
C ALA A 190 -1.95 -33.25 -15.24
N VAL A 191 -0.95 -32.39 -15.03
CA VAL A 191 -0.77 -31.14 -15.78
C VAL A 191 -0.33 -31.38 -17.22
N GLU A 192 0.41 -32.48 -17.48
CA GLU A 192 0.86 -32.85 -18.84
C GLU A 192 -0.28 -33.41 -19.71
N LYS A 193 -1.43 -33.75 -19.14
CA LYS A 193 -2.58 -34.21 -19.89
C LYS A 193 -3.26 -33.02 -20.59
N PRO A 194 -3.57 -33.13 -21.89
CA PRO A 194 -4.12 -32.02 -22.67
C PRO A 194 -5.59 -31.68 -22.30
N TYR A 195 -6.26 -32.51 -21.53
CA TYR A 195 -7.65 -32.35 -21.01
C TYR A 195 -7.93 -33.33 -19.88
#